data_e5b07626c91d61c519dbb70b3c461ad9
#
_entry.id   e5b07626c91d61c519dbb70b3c461ad9
#
_cell.length_a   1.000
_cell.length_b   1.000
_cell.length_c   1.000
_cell.angle_alpha   90.00
_cell.angle_beta   90.00
_cell.angle_gamma   90.00
#
_symmetry.space_group_name_H-M   'P 1'
#
loop_
_entity.id
_entity.type
_entity.pdbx_description
1 polymer ?
#
loop_
_entity_poly.entity_id
_entity_poly.type
_entity_poly.pdbx_seq_one_letter_code
_entity_poly.pdbx_strand_id
1 'polypeptide(L)'
;MEMKNIPFGITDWTTVEAVEIKGETGTGYWKTREFNTINVHMVEYSAGYLADHWCDKGHILFCVEGELNTELKDGRIFTLTAGMTYQVADHTIAHRSSTKIGAKLFIVD
;
A
#
# COMPACT_ATOMS: atom_id res chain seq x y z
N MET A 1 -10.75 -7.47 11.32
CA MET A 1 -9.51 -7.05 12.00
C MET A 1 -9.77 -7.00 13.49
N GLU A 2 -9.00 -7.74 14.25
CA GLU A 2 -9.03 -7.67 15.70
C GLU A 2 -7.80 -6.93 16.21
N MET A 3 -8.00 -5.99 17.13
CA MET A 3 -6.92 -5.22 17.74
C MET A 3 -6.64 -5.76 19.15
N LYS A 4 -5.83 -6.80 19.22
CA LYS A 4 -5.46 -7.46 20.46
C LYS A 4 -3.96 -7.37 20.69
N ASN A 5 -3.58 -7.24 21.96
CA ASN A 5 -2.18 -7.29 22.39
C ASN A 5 -1.30 -6.23 21.71
N ILE A 6 -1.86 -5.03 21.54
CA ILE A 6 -1.13 -3.89 21.01
C ILE A 6 -1.03 -2.86 22.14
N PRO A 7 0.16 -2.69 22.77
CA PRO A 7 0.32 -1.67 23.78
C PRO A 7 0.21 -0.28 23.17
N PHE A 8 -0.28 0.68 23.95
CA PHE A 8 -0.29 2.07 23.49
C PHE A 8 1.13 2.52 23.11
N GLY A 9 1.24 3.24 22.02
CA GLY A 9 2.49 3.79 21.53
C GLY A 9 2.25 4.83 20.44
N ILE A 10 3.32 5.50 20.08
CA ILE A 10 3.32 6.51 19.03
C ILE A 10 4.41 6.13 18.03
N THR A 11 4.08 6.18 16.75
CA THR A 11 5.06 5.97 15.69
C THR A 11 5.34 7.31 15.00
N ASP A 12 6.58 7.76 15.09
CA ASP A 12 7.06 8.85 14.26
C ASP A 12 7.64 8.24 12.98
N TRP A 13 6.91 8.34 11.89
CA TRP A 13 7.28 7.73 10.62
C TRP A 13 8.55 8.33 10.01
N THR A 14 8.95 9.52 10.43
CA THR A 14 10.22 10.11 9.99
C THR A 14 11.43 9.35 10.54
N THR A 15 11.26 8.61 11.62
CA THR A 15 12.31 7.81 12.25
C THR A 15 12.33 6.36 11.77
N VAL A 16 11.32 5.93 11.03
CA VAL A 16 11.24 4.56 10.50
C VAL A 16 12.02 4.50 9.20
N GLU A 17 12.93 3.53 9.11
CA GLU A 17 13.74 3.33 7.92
C GLU A 17 12.89 2.77 6.77
N ALA A 18 13.07 3.34 5.58
CA ALA A 18 12.41 2.84 4.38
C ALA A 18 13.18 1.68 3.77
N VAL A 19 12.46 0.65 3.36
CA VAL A 19 13.00 -0.45 2.54
C VAL A 19 12.65 -0.17 1.08
N GLU A 20 13.67 -0.16 0.24
CA GLU A 20 13.51 0.05 -1.19
C GLU A 20 13.16 -1.26 -1.87
N ILE A 21 12.03 -1.27 -2.57
CA ILE A 21 11.55 -2.44 -3.33
C ILE A 21 11.29 -1.99 -4.76
N LYS A 22 12.04 -2.56 -5.71
CA LYS A 22 11.87 -2.24 -7.11
C LYS A 22 10.65 -2.93 -7.68
N GLY A 23 9.85 -2.19 -8.46
CA GLY A 23 8.81 -2.75 -9.28
C GLY A 23 9.37 -3.30 -10.58
N GLU A 24 8.49 -3.72 -11.47
CA GLU A 24 8.85 -4.01 -12.86
C GLU A 24 9.43 -2.76 -13.52
N THR A 25 8.83 -1.62 -13.22
CA THR A 25 9.38 -0.28 -13.46
C THR A 25 9.21 0.54 -12.20
N GLY A 26 10.08 1.51 -12.00
CA GLY A 26 10.03 2.37 -10.82
C GLY A 26 10.37 1.66 -9.52
N THR A 27 10.18 2.35 -8.42
CA THR A 27 10.58 1.88 -7.09
C THR A 27 9.53 2.24 -6.05
N GLY A 28 9.31 1.32 -5.11
CA GLY A 28 8.54 1.58 -3.89
C GLY A 28 9.45 1.73 -2.70
N TYR A 29 9.12 2.64 -1.81
CA TYR A 29 9.81 2.87 -0.54
C TYR A 29 8.84 2.57 0.59
N TRP A 30 9.12 1.52 1.35
CA TRP A 30 8.21 0.96 2.35
C TRP A 30 8.73 1.18 3.75
N LYS A 31 7.92 1.83 4.58
CA LYS A 31 8.13 1.92 6.02
C LYS A 31 7.04 1.08 6.69
N THR A 32 7.44 0.10 7.49
CA THR A 32 6.50 -0.87 8.07
C THR A 32 6.66 -0.95 9.58
N ARG A 33 5.53 -0.99 10.28
CA ARG A 33 5.44 -1.35 11.69
C ARG A 33 4.49 -2.53 11.84
N GLU A 34 4.89 -3.50 12.65
CA GLU A 34 4.08 -4.67 12.96
C GLU A 34 3.51 -4.55 14.37
N PHE A 35 2.20 -4.75 14.48
CA PHE A 35 1.48 -4.71 15.73
C PHE A 35 0.69 -6.02 15.89
N ASN A 36 1.33 -7.03 16.50
CA ASN A 36 0.79 -8.38 16.58
C ASN A 36 0.52 -8.93 15.17
N THR A 37 -0.71 -9.15 14.78
CA THR A 37 -1.08 -9.67 13.44
C THR A 37 -1.37 -8.57 12.42
N ILE A 38 -1.26 -7.31 12.83
CA ILE A 38 -1.58 -6.16 11.98
C ILE A 38 -0.30 -5.49 11.52
N ASN A 39 -0.18 -5.24 10.22
CA ASN A 39 0.91 -4.47 9.66
C ASN A 39 0.39 -3.12 9.20
N VAL A 40 1.16 -2.09 9.48
CA VAL A 40 0.88 -0.72 9.06
C VAL A 40 2.05 -0.22 8.22
N HIS A 41 1.74 0.31 7.05
CA HIS A 41 2.76 0.74 6.10
C HIS A 41 2.53 2.18 5.67
N MET A 42 3.62 2.93 5.59
CA MET A 42 3.69 4.18 4.84
C MET A 42 4.54 3.91 3.60
N VAL A 43 3.95 4.08 2.43
CA VAL A 43 4.57 3.69 1.16
C VAL A 43 4.63 4.89 0.23
N GLU A 44 5.76 5.03 -0.46
CA GLU A 44 5.91 6.00 -1.53
C GLU A 44 6.32 5.28 -2.81
N TYR A 45 5.53 5.43 -3.86
CA TYR A 45 5.87 4.93 -5.18
C TYR A 45 6.41 6.07 -6.05
N SER A 46 7.53 5.81 -6.70
CA SER A 46 8.08 6.76 -7.67
C SER A 46 7.18 6.89 -8.90
N ALA A 47 7.31 8.00 -9.62
CA ALA A 47 6.63 8.18 -10.90
C ALA A 47 7.01 7.05 -11.86
N GLY A 48 6.01 6.46 -12.52
CA GLY A 48 6.22 5.34 -13.43
C GLY A 48 6.32 3.98 -12.75
N TYR A 49 6.02 3.88 -11.46
CA TYR A 49 6.04 2.59 -10.76
C TYR A 49 4.98 1.64 -11.30
N LEU A 50 5.39 0.39 -11.52
CA LEU A 50 4.50 -0.74 -11.79
C LEU A 50 4.96 -1.91 -10.94
N ALA A 51 4.07 -2.46 -10.12
CA ALA A 51 4.38 -3.63 -9.30
C ALA A 51 4.77 -4.83 -10.17
N ASP A 52 5.75 -5.60 -9.71
CA ASP A 52 6.31 -6.75 -10.44
C ASP A 52 5.50 -8.04 -10.24
N HIS A 53 4.47 -8.00 -9.44
CA HIS A 53 3.64 -9.17 -9.14
C HIS A 53 2.20 -8.76 -8.84
N TRP A 54 1.31 -9.75 -8.89
CA TRP A 54 -0.08 -9.62 -8.45
C TRP A 54 -0.18 -9.96 -6.98
N CYS A 55 -0.81 -9.08 -6.22
CA CYS A 55 -1.01 -9.26 -4.79
C CYS A 55 -2.36 -9.89 -4.51
N ASP A 56 -2.39 -10.90 -3.63
CA ASP A 56 -3.60 -11.61 -3.22
C ASP A 56 -3.97 -11.32 -1.75
N LYS A 57 -3.23 -10.45 -1.11
CA LYS A 57 -3.42 -10.10 0.30
C LYS A 57 -4.46 -9.00 0.46
N GLY A 58 -5.34 -9.19 1.44
CA GLY A 58 -6.32 -8.18 1.81
C GLY A 58 -5.69 -6.99 2.53
N HIS A 59 -6.24 -5.81 2.32
CA HIS A 59 -5.82 -4.61 3.03
C HIS A 59 -6.83 -3.47 2.88
N ILE A 60 -6.62 -2.46 3.71
CA ILE A 60 -7.25 -1.15 3.58
C ILE A 60 -6.15 -0.19 3.18
N LEU A 61 -6.36 0.52 2.09
CA LEU A 61 -5.37 1.43 1.52
C LEU A 61 -5.97 2.83 1.37
N PHE A 62 -5.24 3.82 1.84
CA PHE A 62 -5.59 5.23 1.71
C PHE A 62 -4.54 5.95 0.86
N CYS A 63 -4.97 6.62 -0.21
CA CYS A 63 -4.10 7.45 -1.03
C CYS A 63 -3.92 8.81 -0.35
N VAL A 64 -2.73 9.06 0.18
CA VAL A 64 -2.41 10.30 0.90
C VAL A 64 -2.08 11.42 -0.07
N GLU A 65 -1.33 11.09 -1.13
CA GLU A 65 -0.83 12.07 -2.09
C GLU A 65 -0.61 11.40 -3.44
N GLY A 66 -0.77 12.15 -4.52
CA GLY A 66 -0.55 11.66 -5.86
C GLY A 66 -1.73 10.88 -6.40
N GLU A 67 -1.46 9.84 -7.18
CA GLU A 67 -2.47 9.08 -7.88
C GLU A 67 -2.05 7.61 -7.97
N LEU A 68 -2.94 6.71 -7.58
CA LEU A 68 -2.72 5.27 -7.63
C LEU A 68 -3.70 4.61 -8.59
N ASN A 69 -3.20 3.81 -9.51
CA ASN A 69 -4.01 2.90 -10.30
C ASN A 69 -3.96 1.51 -9.69
N THR A 70 -5.13 0.92 -9.48
CA THR A 70 -5.28 -0.45 -9.01
C THR A 70 -5.97 -1.27 -10.08
N GLU A 71 -5.24 -2.22 -10.64
CA GLU A 71 -5.76 -3.15 -11.63
C GLU A 71 -6.16 -4.45 -10.93
N LEU A 72 -7.40 -4.88 -11.14
CA LEU A 72 -7.88 -6.17 -10.65
C LEU A 72 -7.63 -7.26 -11.69
N LYS A 73 -7.49 -8.49 -11.24
CA LYS A 73 -7.19 -9.63 -12.12
C LYS A 73 -8.30 -9.91 -13.14
N ASP A 74 -9.51 -9.43 -12.90
CA ASP A 74 -10.63 -9.54 -13.84
C ASP A 74 -10.62 -8.45 -14.94
N GLY A 75 -9.63 -7.58 -14.95
CA GLY A 75 -9.44 -6.53 -15.95
C GLY A 75 -9.96 -5.16 -15.58
N ARG A 76 -10.70 -5.01 -14.47
CA ARG A 76 -11.14 -3.69 -14.02
C ARG A 76 -9.96 -2.87 -13.50
N ILE A 77 -9.95 -1.58 -13.79
CA ILE A 77 -8.92 -0.65 -13.32
C ILE A 77 -9.60 0.51 -12.60
N PHE A 78 -9.09 0.83 -11.42
CA PHE A 78 -9.59 1.95 -10.62
C PHE A 78 -8.45 2.93 -10.34
N THR A 79 -8.76 4.22 -10.37
CA THR A 79 -7.80 5.27 -10.06
C THR A 79 -8.20 5.94 -8.75
N LEU A 80 -7.27 5.96 -7.80
CA LEU A 80 -7.41 6.70 -6.56
C LEU A 80 -6.58 7.97 -6.63
N THR A 81 -7.22 9.09 -6.28
CA THR A 81 -6.53 10.36 -6.02
C THR A 81 -6.45 10.60 -4.52
N ALA A 82 -5.73 11.63 -4.11
CA ALA A 82 -5.57 11.97 -2.69
C ALA A 82 -6.91 12.08 -1.98
N GLY A 83 -7.05 11.42 -0.84
CA GLY A 83 -8.28 11.37 -0.04
C GLY A 83 -9.17 10.16 -0.30
N MET A 84 -8.83 9.30 -1.25
CA MET A 84 -9.61 8.12 -1.58
C MET A 84 -9.02 6.86 -0.95
N THR A 85 -9.90 5.91 -0.62
CA THR A 85 -9.51 4.60 -0.08
C THR A 85 -10.09 3.48 -0.92
N TYR A 86 -9.44 2.31 -0.89
CA TYR A 86 -10.08 1.06 -1.26
C TYR A 86 -9.84 -0.01 -0.19
N GLN A 87 -10.65 -1.04 -0.19
CA GLN A 87 -10.53 -2.20 0.67
C GLN A 87 -10.71 -3.48 -0.14
N VAL A 88 -9.99 -4.51 0.24
CA VAL A 88 -10.10 -5.84 -0.36
C VAL A 88 -9.79 -6.89 0.70
N ALA A 89 -10.56 -7.98 0.72
CA ALA A 89 -10.32 -9.08 1.63
C ALA A 89 -9.23 -10.02 1.09
N ASP A 90 -8.64 -10.82 1.99
CA ASP A 90 -7.65 -11.82 1.60
C ASP A 90 -8.25 -12.82 0.60
N HIS A 91 -7.47 -13.18 -0.42
CA HIS A 91 -7.76 -14.26 -1.37
C HIS A 91 -9.10 -14.13 -2.12
N THR A 92 -9.59 -12.90 -2.31
CA THR A 92 -10.84 -12.67 -3.06
C THR A 92 -10.57 -12.28 -4.51
N ILE A 93 -9.66 -11.35 -4.73
CA ILE A 93 -9.25 -10.94 -6.07
C ILE A 93 -7.81 -10.41 -6.04
N ALA A 94 -6.98 -10.95 -6.90
CA ALA A 94 -5.62 -10.45 -7.05
C ALA A 94 -5.63 -9.06 -7.71
N HIS A 95 -4.71 -8.22 -7.28
CA HIS A 95 -4.62 -6.83 -7.72
C HIS A 95 -3.17 -6.39 -7.87
N ARG A 96 -2.95 -5.36 -8.67
CA ARG A 96 -1.63 -4.82 -8.97
C ARG A 96 -1.66 -3.30 -8.99
N SER A 97 -0.66 -2.69 -8.35
CA SER A 97 -0.54 -1.23 -8.24
C SER A 97 0.37 -0.66 -9.32
N SER A 98 0.00 0.51 -9.82
CA SER A 98 0.84 1.33 -10.68
C SER A 98 0.55 2.82 -10.45
N THR A 99 1.46 3.68 -10.85
CA THR A 99 1.25 5.12 -10.84
C THR A 99 2.07 5.79 -11.94
N LYS A 100 1.52 6.81 -12.56
CA LYS A 100 2.26 7.62 -13.55
C LYS A 100 3.04 8.73 -12.88
N ILE A 101 2.44 9.42 -11.92
CA ILE A 101 2.98 10.65 -11.33
C ILE A 101 3.62 10.45 -9.96
N GLY A 102 3.49 9.27 -9.38
CA GLY A 102 3.87 8.97 -8.02
C GLY A 102 2.69 8.95 -7.07
N ALA A 103 2.84 8.27 -5.95
CA ALA A 103 1.81 8.16 -4.94
C ALA A 103 2.42 7.96 -3.56
N LYS A 104 1.77 8.52 -2.55
CA LYS A 104 2.04 8.21 -1.14
C LYS A 104 0.80 7.55 -0.56
N LEU A 105 1.00 6.42 0.09
CA LEU A 105 -0.07 5.54 0.55
C LEU A 105 0.08 5.23 2.03
N PHE A 106 -1.05 5.03 2.68
CA PHE A 106 -1.14 4.44 4.01
C PHE A 106 -1.90 3.13 3.88
N ILE A 107 -1.28 2.02 4.31
CA ILE A 107 -1.83 0.68 4.12
C ILE A 107 -1.89 -0.04 5.46
N VAL A 108 -3.01 -0.70 5.74
CA VAL A 108 -3.18 -1.59 6.89
C VAL A 108 -3.55 -2.97 6.40
N ASP A 109 -2.81 -3.96 6.85
CA ASP A 109 -3.10 -5.37 6.53
C ASP A 109 -2.81 -6.35 7.65
#